data_9c0b4d1ff4b40a8103cc3a3703224824
#
_entry.id   9c0b4d1ff4b40a8103cc3a3703224824
#
_cell.length_a   1.000
_cell.length_b   1.000
_cell.length_c   1.000
_cell.angle_alpha   90.00
_cell.angle_beta   90.00
_cell.angle_gamma   90.00
#
_symmetry.space_group_name_H-M   'P 1'
#
loop_
_entity.id
_entity.type
_entity.pdbx_description
1 polymer ?
#
loop_
_entity_poly.entity_id
_entity_poly.type
_entity_poly.pdbx_seq_one_letter_code
_entity_poly.pdbx_strand_id
1 'polypeptide(L)'
;MNLGLNGVYLPSFNKSYQHLLYSFKKDFKIIGSAHSIKELKIKKIQKVQVIFLSSIFKKNKNYLGINKFKILKKYSKIKIIALGGINEKNIRLLSLTSVSGFAGITYFQKKRPLKKGAFNNL
;
A
#
# COMPACT_ATOMS: atom_id res chain seq x y z
N MET A 1 3.56 -14.02 3.11
CA MET A 1 3.60 -14.79 1.88
C MET A 1 4.89 -14.57 1.13
N ASN A 2 5.49 -15.62 0.78
CA ASN A 2 6.74 -15.55 0.04
C ASN A 2 6.46 -15.25 -1.44
N LEU A 3 7.11 -14.22 -1.97
CA LEU A 3 7.00 -13.83 -3.38
C LEU A 3 8.13 -14.43 -4.20
N GLY A 4 8.69 -15.54 -3.74
CA GLY A 4 9.85 -16.15 -4.32
C GLY A 4 11.08 -15.73 -3.56
N LEU A 5 12.24 -15.70 -4.22
CA LEU A 5 13.49 -15.40 -3.54
C LEU A 5 13.76 -13.91 -3.36
N ASN A 6 12.87 -13.04 -3.91
CA ASN A 6 13.15 -11.61 -3.97
C ASN A 6 12.31 -10.78 -3.01
N GLY A 7 11.32 -11.37 -2.34
CA GLY A 7 10.53 -10.59 -1.42
C GLY A 7 9.39 -11.36 -0.77
N VAL A 8 8.68 -10.69 0.11
CA VAL A 8 7.54 -11.24 0.82
C VAL A 8 6.47 -10.16 0.92
N TYR A 9 5.20 -10.59 0.83
CA TYR A 9 4.06 -9.72 1.06
C TYR A 9 3.37 -10.10 2.35
N LEU A 10 3.12 -9.10 3.20
CA LEU A 10 2.49 -9.28 4.51
C LEU A 10 1.14 -8.56 4.51
N PRO A 11 0.02 -9.30 4.36
CA PRO A 11 -1.30 -8.69 4.40
C PRO A 11 -1.57 -7.96 5.71
N SER A 12 -2.58 -7.11 5.71
CA SER A 12 -2.91 -6.29 6.87
C SER A 12 -3.17 -7.12 8.13
N PHE A 13 -3.78 -8.30 7.97
CA PHE A 13 -4.12 -9.16 9.10
C PHE A 13 -2.94 -9.99 9.61
N ASN A 14 -1.83 -10.02 8.89
CA ASN A 14 -0.65 -10.78 9.29
C ASN A 14 0.12 -10.02 10.36
N LYS A 15 0.26 -10.63 11.53
CA LYS A 15 0.96 -10.03 12.67
C LYS A 15 2.26 -10.77 13.01
N SER A 16 2.67 -11.71 12.18
CA SER A 16 3.86 -12.52 12.44
C SER A 16 5.15 -11.72 12.28
N TYR A 17 6.10 -12.00 13.13
CA TYR A 17 7.44 -11.40 13.05
C TYR A 17 8.49 -12.45 12.71
N GLN A 18 8.07 -13.65 12.32
CA GLN A 18 8.99 -14.76 12.07
C GLN A 18 10.00 -14.46 10.96
N HIS A 19 9.58 -13.69 9.95
CA HIS A 19 10.47 -13.36 8.86
C HIS A 19 11.69 -12.56 9.34
N LEU A 20 11.61 -11.91 10.49
CA LEU A 20 12.74 -11.15 11.04
C LEU A 20 13.85 -12.04 11.60
N LEU A 21 13.56 -13.33 11.75
CA LEU A 21 14.56 -14.28 12.25
C LEU A 21 15.53 -14.73 11.18
N TYR A 22 15.28 -14.38 9.92
CA TYR A 22 16.09 -14.82 8.80
C TYR A 22 16.91 -13.67 8.26
N SER A 23 18.09 -14.00 7.75
CA SER A 23 18.91 -13.05 7.00
C SER A 23 18.47 -13.10 5.55
N PHE A 24 18.11 -11.94 5.01
CA PHE A 24 17.68 -11.86 3.63
C PHE A 24 18.76 -11.23 2.76
N LYS A 25 18.66 -11.46 1.46
CA LYS A 25 19.51 -10.78 0.52
C LYS A 25 19.33 -9.29 0.63
N LYS A 26 20.37 -8.53 0.26
CA LYS A 26 20.33 -7.08 0.33
C LYS A 26 19.15 -6.48 -0.40
N ASP A 27 18.76 -7.07 -1.53
CA ASP A 27 17.64 -6.56 -2.34
C ASP A 27 16.29 -7.16 -2.00
N PHE A 28 16.22 -7.92 -0.93
CA PHE A 28 14.98 -8.57 -0.54
C PHE A 28 13.94 -7.50 -0.16
N LYS A 29 12.74 -7.59 -0.73
CA LYS A 29 11.68 -6.62 -0.51
C LYS A 29 10.64 -7.16 0.45
N ILE A 30 10.27 -6.34 1.43
CA ILE A 30 9.18 -6.64 2.34
C ILE A 30 8.11 -5.59 2.10
N ILE A 31 6.98 -6.02 1.54
CA ILE A 31 5.87 -5.12 1.28
C ILE A 31 4.64 -5.61 2.03
N GLY A 32 3.72 -4.72 2.29
CA GLY A 32 2.54 -5.11 3.04
C GLY A 32 1.37 -4.17 2.81
N SER A 33 0.28 -4.44 3.50
CA SER A 33 -0.90 -3.60 3.42
C SER A 33 -1.41 -3.24 4.81
N ALA A 34 -2.15 -2.16 4.90
CA ALA A 34 -2.72 -1.69 6.16
C ALA A 34 -3.96 -0.85 5.90
N HIS A 35 -4.83 -0.78 6.91
CA HIS A 35 -6.08 -0.02 6.84
C HIS A 35 -6.27 0.89 8.06
N SER A 36 -5.35 0.87 9.01
CA SER A 36 -5.50 1.60 10.27
C SER A 36 -4.14 1.91 10.88
N ILE A 37 -4.15 2.80 11.87
CA ILE A 37 -2.93 3.11 12.61
C ILE A 37 -2.37 1.88 13.29
N LYS A 38 -3.24 1.05 13.86
CA LYS A 38 -2.81 -0.18 14.52
C LYS A 38 -2.04 -1.08 13.56
N GLU A 39 -2.58 -1.24 12.35
CA GLU A 39 -1.92 -2.07 11.35
C GLU A 39 -0.64 -1.43 10.84
N LEU A 40 -0.60 -0.10 10.73
CA LEU A 40 0.62 0.59 10.37
C LEU A 40 1.73 0.36 11.38
N LYS A 41 1.39 0.37 12.67
CA LYS A 41 2.37 0.10 13.71
C LYS A 41 2.94 -1.31 13.59
N ILE A 42 2.08 -2.28 13.31
CA ILE A 42 2.52 -3.66 13.13
C ILE A 42 3.44 -3.78 11.93
N LYS A 43 3.09 -3.14 10.82
CA LYS A 43 3.91 -3.17 9.61
C LYS A 43 5.27 -2.53 9.84
N LYS A 44 5.33 -1.48 10.66
CA LYS A 44 6.61 -0.87 11.03
C LYS A 44 7.50 -1.85 11.77
N ILE A 45 6.93 -2.58 12.73
CA ILE A 45 7.70 -3.58 13.49
C ILE A 45 8.13 -4.72 12.57
N GLN A 46 7.29 -5.09 11.61
CA GLN A 46 7.62 -6.11 10.62
C GLN A 46 8.68 -5.66 9.62
N LYS A 47 9.09 -4.39 9.69
CA LYS A 47 10.10 -3.80 8.81
C LYS A 47 9.68 -3.79 7.35
N VAL A 48 8.39 -3.57 7.12
CA VAL A 48 7.84 -3.42 5.78
C VAL A 48 8.39 -2.15 5.16
N GLN A 49 8.78 -2.23 3.90
CA GLN A 49 9.41 -1.12 3.17
C GLN A 49 8.41 -0.29 2.38
N VAL A 50 7.32 -0.91 1.94
CA VAL A 50 6.26 -0.24 1.19
C VAL A 50 4.93 -0.75 1.70
N ILE A 51 4.00 0.16 1.94
CA ILE A 51 2.67 -0.19 2.44
C ILE A 51 1.61 0.24 1.43
N PHE A 52 0.75 -0.69 1.06
CA PHE A 52 -0.49 -0.37 0.35
C PHE A 52 -1.53 0.03 1.39
N LEU A 53 -1.85 1.31 1.44
CA LEU A 53 -2.82 1.85 2.40
C LEU A 53 -4.16 2.03 1.70
N SER A 54 -5.19 1.39 2.20
CA SER A 54 -6.52 1.44 1.61
C SER A 54 -7.59 1.50 2.70
N SER A 55 -8.79 1.87 2.39
CA SER A 55 -9.29 2.25 1.08
C SER A 55 -9.44 3.76 1.01
N ILE A 56 -8.77 4.39 0.06
CA ILE A 56 -8.81 5.87 0.03
C ILE A 56 -10.16 6.39 -0.45
N PHE A 57 -10.73 5.81 -1.51
CA PHE A 57 -12.00 6.31 -2.07
C PHE A 57 -13.12 5.30 -2.07
N LYS A 58 -12.83 4.01 -2.17
CA LYS A 58 -13.87 2.99 -2.23
C LYS A 58 -14.55 2.84 -0.86
N LYS A 59 -15.86 3.01 -0.84
CA LYS A 59 -16.63 2.95 0.40
C LYS A 59 -16.97 1.52 0.78
N ASN A 60 -15.98 0.82 1.28
CA ASN A 60 -16.15 -0.52 1.84
C ASN A 60 -15.83 -0.47 3.34
N LYS A 61 -15.74 -1.62 3.99
CA LYS A 61 -15.48 -1.66 5.44
C LYS A 61 -14.17 -1.00 5.84
N ASN A 62 -13.26 -0.85 4.90
CA ASN A 62 -11.95 -0.25 5.17
C ASN A 62 -11.85 1.19 4.68
N TYR A 63 -12.98 1.79 4.33
CA TYR A 63 -12.99 3.15 3.77
C TYR A 63 -12.35 4.16 4.72
N LEU A 64 -11.43 4.95 4.19
CA LEU A 64 -10.73 5.97 4.95
C LEU A 64 -11.18 7.39 4.59
N GLY A 65 -11.39 7.65 3.30
CA GLY A 65 -11.56 9.00 2.82
C GLY A 65 -10.24 9.74 2.77
N ILE A 66 -10.22 10.85 2.04
CA ILE A 66 -8.97 11.57 1.79
C ILE A 66 -8.35 12.15 3.08
N ASN A 67 -9.19 12.68 3.97
CA ASN A 67 -8.66 13.32 5.17
C ASN A 67 -8.01 12.32 6.14
N LYS A 68 -8.71 11.23 6.40
CA LYS A 68 -8.16 10.19 7.28
C LYS A 68 -6.94 9.53 6.64
N PHE A 69 -6.98 9.34 5.33
CA PHE A 69 -5.84 8.80 4.61
C PHE A 69 -4.61 9.69 4.79
N LYS A 70 -4.78 11.00 4.66
CA LYS A 70 -3.68 11.95 4.84
C LYS A 70 -3.10 11.86 6.25
N ILE A 71 -3.96 11.73 7.26
CA ILE A 71 -3.50 11.61 8.64
C ILE A 71 -2.69 10.33 8.83
N LEU A 72 -3.18 9.22 8.32
CA LEU A 72 -2.48 7.95 8.44
C LEU A 72 -1.15 7.98 7.69
N LYS A 73 -1.16 8.55 6.48
CA LYS A 73 0.06 8.67 5.68
C LYS A 73 1.10 9.52 6.41
N LYS A 74 0.66 10.59 7.03
CA LYS A 74 1.55 11.48 7.77
C LYS A 74 2.14 10.79 8.99
N TYR A 75 1.37 9.92 9.62
CA TYR A 75 1.82 9.13 10.76
C TYR A 75 2.93 8.17 10.38
N SER A 76 2.84 7.59 9.19
CA SER A 76 3.80 6.59 8.74
C SER A 76 5.00 7.23 8.06
N LYS A 77 6.19 6.75 8.38
CA LYS A 77 7.41 7.14 7.68
C LYS A 77 7.78 6.15 6.59
N ILE A 78 7.00 5.10 6.45
CA ILE A 78 7.18 4.09 5.42
C ILE A 78 6.54 4.59 4.13
N LYS A 79 7.13 4.23 3.00
CA LYS A 79 6.60 4.59 1.69
C LYS A 79 5.16 4.07 1.53
N ILE A 80 4.25 4.95 1.14
CA ILE A 80 2.83 4.63 1.05
C ILE A 80 2.38 4.64 -0.42
N ILE A 81 1.65 3.60 -0.80
CA ILE A 81 0.98 3.51 -2.09
C ILE A 81 -0.52 3.54 -1.82
N ALA A 82 -1.24 4.45 -2.45
CA ALA A 82 -2.68 4.57 -2.27
C ALA A 82 -3.42 3.50 -3.06
N LEU A 83 -4.47 2.95 -2.46
CA LEU A 83 -5.26 1.90 -3.08
C LEU A 83 -6.73 2.08 -2.70
N GLY A 84 -7.63 1.75 -3.61
CA GLY A 84 -9.06 1.70 -3.30
C GLY A 84 -9.90 2.74 -4.02
N GLY A 85 -10.47 2.37 -5.16
CA GLY A 85 -11.46 3.19 -5.85
C GLY A 85 -10.91 4.39 -6.61
N ILE A 86 -9.66 4.36 -7.01
CA ILE A 86 -9.05 5.46 -7.76
C ILE A 86 -9.56 5.45 -9.19
N ASN A 87 -10.03 6.62 -9.65
CA ASN A 87 -10.57 6.77 -11.00
C ASN A 87 -10.25 8.17 -11.54
N GLU A 88 -10.72 8.47 -12.75
CA GLU A 88 -10.45 9.76 -13.39
C GLU A 88 -11.01 10.94 -12.61
N LYS A 89 -12.11 10.73 -11.91
CA LYS A 89 -12.76 11.82 -11.18
C LYS A 89 -12.03 12.21 -9.91
N ASN A 90 -11.37 11.26 -9.27
CA ASN A 90 -10.76 11.51 -7.98
C ASN A 90 -9.23 11.44 -7.97
N ILE A 91 -8.62 11.05 -9.08
CA ILE A 91 -7.15 10.87 -9.11
C ILE A 91 -6.40 12.15 -8.78
N ARG A 92 -6.97 13.30 -9.12
CA ARG A 92 -6.33 14.59 -8.82
C ARG A 92 -6.18 14.83 -7.34
N LEU A 93 -7.07 14.26 -6.55
CA LEU A 93 -7.03 14.43 -5.10
C LEU A 93 -5.82 13.75 -4.47
N LEU A 94 -5.21 12.82 -5.18
CA LEU A 94 -4.02 12.14 -4.66
C LEU A 94 -2.85 13.09 -4.47
N SER A 95 -2.78 14.16 -5.23
CA SER A 95 -1.71 15.14 -5.07
C SER A 95 -1.73 15.78 -3.69
N LEU A 96 -2.91 15.79 -3.03
CA LEU A 96 -3.05 16.33 -1.69
C LEU A 96 -2.46 15.40 -0.62
N THR A 97 -2.18 14.17 -0.97
CA THR A 97 -1.71 13.18 0.00
C THR A 97 -0.21 12.95 -0.03
N SER A 98 0.47 13.43 -1.07
CA SER A 98 1.91 13.25 -1.24
C SER A 98 2.32 11.78 -1.19
N VAL A 99 1.47 10.87 -1.69
CA VAL A 99 1.81 9.45 -1.73
C VAL A 99 2.91 9.19 -2.76
N SER A 100 3.64 8.09 -2.56
CA SER A 100 4.69 7.69 -3.49
C SER A 100 4.15 7.10 -4.78
N GLY A 101 2.89 6.65 -4.77
CA GLY A 101 2.26 6.11 -5.95
C GLY A 101 0.85 5.65 -5.64
N PHE A 102 0.21 5.05 -6.63
CA PHE A 102 -1.13 4.52 -6.47
C PHE A 102 -1.31 3.28 -7.32
N ALA A 103 -2.31 2.48 -6.96
CA ALA A 103 -2.73 1.33 -7.74
C ALA A 103 -4.24 1.40 -7.90
N GLY A 104 -4.71 1.30 -9.13
CA GLY A 104 -6.12 1.45 -9.39
C GLY A 104 -6.52 0.67 -10.62
N ILE A 105 -6.95 -0.56 -10.42
CA ILE A 105 -7.33 -1.43 -11.53
C ILE A 105 -8.43 -0.79 -12.37
N THR A 106 -9.45 -0.25 -11.71
CA THR A 106 -10.57 0.36 -12.43
C THR A 106 -10.11 1.52 -13.32
N TYR A 107 -9.25 2.37 -12.79
CA TYR A 107 -8.71 3.49 -13.55
C TYR A 107 -7.97 3.01 -14.79
N PHE A 108 -7.07 2.05 -14.60
CA PHE A 108 -6.23 1.57 -15.68
C PHE A 108 -7.00 0.75 -16.71
N GLN A 109 -8.04 0.03 -16.29
CA GLN A 109 -8.87 -0.71 -17.22
C GLN A 109 -9.64 0.20 -18.16
N LYS A 110 -10.08 1.36 -17.69
CA LYS A 110 -10.79 2.33 -18.53
C LYS A 110 -9.86 3.03 -19.50
N LYS A 111 -8.65 3.33 -19.09
CA LYS A 111 -7.67 4.06 -19.92
C LYS A 111 -6.93 3.13 -20.85
N ARG A 112 -6.44 2.05 -20.32
CA ARG A 112 -5.57 1.11 -21.00
C ARG A 112 -5.83 -0.28 -20.48
N PRO A 113 -6.84 -0.98 -20.99
CA PRO A 113 -7.27 -2.26 -20.38
C PRO A 113 -6.14 -3.24 -20.09
N LEU A 114 -5.14 -3.29 -20.93
CA LEU A 114 -4.05 -4.24 -20.77
C LEU A 114 -2.78 -3.61 -20.22
N LYS A 115 -2.86 -2.41 -19.69
CA LYS A 115 -1.71 -1.71 -19.20
C LYS A 115 -1.23 -2.29 -17.89
N LYS A 116 0.06 -2.61 -17.83
CA LYS A 116 0.69 -3.10 -16.60
C LYS A 116 1.27 -2.00 -15.74
N GLY A 117 1.14 -0.77 -16.17
CA GLY A 117 1.75 0.36 -15.50
C GLY A 117 1.18 0.70 -14.14
N ALA A 118 0.09 0.04 -13.72
CA ALA A 118 -0.54 0.32 -12.45
C ALA A 118 0.41 0.21 -11.26
N PHE A 119 1.45 -0.58 -11.40
CA PHE A 119 2.39 -0.84 -10.31
C PHE A 119 3.80 -0.34 -10.60
N ASN A 120 3.94 0.52 -11.58
CA ASN A 120 5.27 1.01 -11.95
C ASN A 120 5.95 1.82 -10.85
N ASN A 121 5.17 2.35 -9.91
CA ASN A 121 5.70 3.19 -8.85
C ASN A 121 6.14 2.39 -7.63
N LEU A 122 6.03 1.11 -7.71
CA LEU A 122 6.55 0.25 -6.66
C LEU A 122 8.06 0.09 -6.81
#